data_563e081492969d850a02cc9ca499c63b
#
_entry.id   563e081492969d850a02cc9ca499c63b
#
_cell.length_a   1.000
_cell.length_b   1.000
_cell.length_c   1.000
_cell.angle_alpha   90.00
_cell.angle_beta   90.00
_cell.angle_gamma   90.00
#
_symmetry.space_group_name_H-M   'P 1'
#
loop_
_entity.id
_entity.type
_entity.pdbx_description
1 polymer ?
#
loop_
_entity_poly.entity_id
_entity_poly.type
_entity_poly.pdbx_seq_one_letter_code
_entity_poly.pdbx_strand_id
1 'polypeptide(L)'
;MGRTLIFIALMFAFLAPTAARAQAGHEYAPLQEKTINYKDWTFKSLKDGTPVTLRSLVEGKRLVMVVYFASWCPNWRNEAPVAASLYEKYKANGLEIVGVSEYGAVEDVRAFFGDKGAPYPVVTESEAREERDKTTHYSYRQLTGDTRHWGSPWNIFLEPSKLQKKGDVLTETAWIVNGELIEADVEKFIRERLGLDAKDAKTQHKVLNLNQTITPCKQQ
;
A
#
# COMPACT_ATOMS: atom_id res chain seq x y z
N MET A 1 14.79 65.66 22.78
CA MET A 1 14.20 64.39 23.26
C MET A 1 13.52 63.70 22.08
N GLY A 2 14.25 62.84 21.37
CA GLY A 2 13.77 62.09 20.20
C GLY A 2 13.33 60.68 20.58
N ARG A 3 12.08 60.30 20.32
CA ARG A 3 11.54 58.92 20.49
C ARG A 3 11.68 58.20 19.17
N THR A 4 12.61 57.21 19.15
CA THR A 4 12.79 56.29 18.03
C THR A 4 11.72 55.20 18.14
N LEU A 5 10.80 55.12 17.17
CA LEU A 5 9.84 54.04 17.03
C LEU A 5 10.49 52.90 16.23
N ILE A 6 10.70 51.78 16.86
CA ILE A 6 11.15 50.53 16.19
C ILE A 6 9.92 49.77 15.71
N PHE A 7 9.75 49.70 14.37
CA PHE A 7 8.75 48.83 13.73
C PHE A 7 9.30 47.40 13.64
N ILE A 8 8.75 46.50 14.44
CA ILE A 8 9.00 45.05 14.29
C ILE A 8 7.99 44.52 13.26
N ALA A 9 8.49 44.23 12.06
CA ALA A 9 7.72 43.51 11.05
C ALA A 9 7.67 42.01 11.38
N LEU A 10 6.51 41.54 11.85
CA LEU A 10 6.24 40.12 12.00
C LEU A 10 6.01 39.51 10.61
N MET A 11 6.98 38.75 10.13
CA MET A 11 6.88 37.95 8.91
C MET A 11 6.08 36.66 9.20
N PHE A 12 4.79 36.68 8.94
CA PHE A 12 3.94 35.48 8.94
C PHE A 12 4.29 34.65 7.69
N ALA A 13 5.07 33.58 7.89
CA ALA A 13 5.24 32.55 6.87
C ALA A 13 3.93 31.76 6.73
N PHE A 14 3.15 32.05 5.69
CA PHE A 14 2.01 31.25 5.28
C PHE A 14 2.53 29.89 4.78
N LEU A 15 2.45 28.86 5.60
CA LEU A 15 2.49 27.46 5.13
C LEU A 15 1.20 27.22 4.34
N ALA A 16 1.26 27.41 3.03
CA ALA A 16 0.17 26.99 2.16
C ALA A 16 0.07 25.46 2.22
N PRO A 17 -1.12 24.89 2.52
CA PRO A 17 -1.32 23.45 2.38
C PRO A 17 -1.10 23.10 0.90
N THR A 18 -0.18 22.17 0.62
CA THR A 18 -0.03 21.58 -0.71
C THR A 18 -1.32 20.79 -0.99
N ALA A 19 -2.26 21.44 -1.65
CA ALA A 19 -3.44 20.79 -2.19
C ALA A 19 -2.94 19.74 -3.19
N ALA A 20 -3.11 18.45 -2.88
CA ALA A 20 -2.93 17.38 -3.84
C ALA A 20 -3.84 17.70 -5.03
N ARG A 21 -3.25 18.02 -6.19
CA ARG A 21 -4.01 18.22 -7.42
C ARG A 21 -4.66 16.91 -7.77
N ALA A 22 -5.97 16.82 -7.65
CA ALA A 22 -6.76 15.75 -8.27
C ALA A 22 -6.48 15.80 -9.77
N GLN A 23 -5.69 14.85 -10.26
CA GLN A 23 -5.47 14.67 -11.69
C GLN A 23 -6.78 14.12 -12.25
N ALA A 24 -7.34 14.75 -13.29
CA ALA A 24 -8.66 14.43 -13.81
C ALA A 24 -8.78 12.91 -14.08
N GLY A 25 -9.72 12.24 -13.39
CA GLY A 25 -9.97 10.80 -13.52
C GLY A 25 -9.19 9.88 -12.58
N HIS A 26 -8.37 10.43 -11.65
CA HIS A 26 -7.62 9.66 -10.67
C HIS A 26 -7.90 10.13 -9.24
N GLU A 27 -7.91 9.21 -8.29
CA GLU A 27 -8.09 9.45 -6.85
C GLU A 27 -6.83 9.04 -6.07
N TYR A 28 -5.66 9.58 -6.44
CA TYR A 28 -4.42 9.35 -5.73
C TYR A 28 -4.50 9.84 -4.28
N ALA A 29 -4.00 9.05 -3.35
CA ALA A 29 -3.95 9.42 -1.94
C ALA A 29 -2.57 9.14 -1.33
N PRO A 30 -2.13 9.95 -0.34
CA PRO A 30 -0.88 9.74 0.34
C PRO A 30 -0.96 8.52 1.27
N LEU A 31 0.19 7.88 1.50
CA LEU A 31 0.37 6.85 2.50
C LEU A 31 0.36 7.49 3.90
N GLN A 32 -0.51 7.04 4.81
CA GLN A 32 -0.69 7.58 6.16
C GLN A 32 -0.81 6.46 7.19
N GLU A 33 -0.17 6.62 8.34
CA GLU A 33 -0.41 5.73 9.48
C GLU A 33 -1.73 6.08 10.19
N LYS A 34 -2.56 5.07 10.45
CA LYS A 34 -3.87 5.23 11.09
C LYS A 34 -4.08 4.18 12.16
N THR A 35 -4.79 4.55 13.23
CA THR A 35 -5.30 3.61 14.25
C THR A 35 -6.62 3.04 13.77
N ILE A 36 -6.68 1.73 13.51
CA ILE A 36 -7.86 1.07 12.95
C ILE A 36 -8.24 -0.23 13.67
N ASN A 37 -7.40 -0.75 14.58
CA ASN A 37 -7.60 -2.05 15.21
C ASN A 37 -7.95 -3.14 14.19
N TYR A 38 -7.05 -3.29 13.20
CA TYR A 38 -7.28 -4.18 12.06
C TYR A 38 -7.33 -5.63 12.51
N LYS A 39 -8.41 -6.32 12.13
CA LYS A 39 -8.70 -7.69 12.57
C LYS A 39 -8.31 -8.72 11.53
N ASP A 40 -8.10 -9.94 12.02
CA ASP A 40 -8.07 -11.12 11.16
C ASP A 40 -9.46 -11.35 10.54
N TRP A 41 -9.46 -11.90 9.35
CA TRP A 41 -10.67 -12.26 8.64
C TRP A 41 -10.51 -13.60 7.93
N THR A 42 -11.64 -14.21 7.59
CA THR A 42 -11.70 -15.42 6.77
C THR A 42 -12.62 -15.17 5.59
N PHE A 43 -12.06 -15.16 4.39
CA PHE A 43 -12.80 -14.97 3.14
C PHE A 43 -12.61 -16.14 2.19
N LYS A 44 -13.43 -16.22 1.14
CA LYS A 44 -13.33 -17.28 0.13
C LYS A 44 -12.28 -16.92 -0.91
N SER A 45 -11.37 -17.86 -1.18
CA SER A 45 -10.41 -17.76 -2.28
C SER A 45 -11.13 -17.62 -3.63
N LEU A 46 -10.72 -16.65 -4.44
CA LEU A 46 -11.24 -16.48 -5.82
C LEU A 46 -10.90 -17.69 -6.68
N LYS A 47 -9.79 -18.38 -6.40
CA LYS A 47 -9.29 -19.52 -7.19
C LYS A 47 -10.24 -20.73 -7.12
N ASP A 48 -10.62 -21.12 -5.92
CA ASP A 48 -11.30 -22.41 -5.67
C ASP A 48 -12.44 -22.32 -4.65
N GLY A 49 -12.74 -21.16 -4.12
CA GLY A 49 -13.81 -20.93 -3.13
C GLY A 49 -13.48 -21.44 -1.73
N THR A 50 -12.27 -21.95 -1.48
CA THR A 50 -11.86 -22.39 -0.14
C THR A 50 -11.74 -21.23 0.83
N PRO A 51 -12.07 -21.39 2.13
CA PRO A 51 -11.88 -20.36 3.13
C PRO A 51 -10.37 -20.15 3.41
N VAL A 52 -9.95 -18.88 3.42
CA VAL A 52 -8.58 -18.44 3.67
C VAL A 52 -8.59 -17.36 4.73
N THR A 53 -7.70 -17.47 5.72
CA THR A 53 -7.51 -16.45 6.76
C THR A 53 -6.39 -15.48 6.36
N LEU A 54 -6.49 -14.22 6.77
CA LEU A 54 -5.39 -13.27 6.54
C LEU A 54 -4.10 -13.75 7.22
N ARG A 55 -4.18 -14.31 8.43
CA ARG A 55 -3.03 -14.87 9.13
C ARG A 55 -2.26 -15.89 8.29
N SER A 56 -2.96 -16.76 7.57
CA SER A 56 -2.31 -17.74 6.71
C SER A 56 -1.61 -17.11 5.51
N LEU A 57 -2.13 -16.03 5.00
CA LEU A 57 -1.55 -15.30 3.85
C LEU A 57 -0.33 -14.46 4.22
N VAL A 58 -0.26 -13.97 5.46
CA VAL A 58 0.88 -13.15 5.92
C VAL A 58 2.04 -13.97 6.45
N GLU A 59 1.86 -15.28 6.67
CA GLU A 59 2.90 -16.15 7.23
C GLU A 59 4.15 -16.20 6.34
N GLY A 60 5.32 -16.03 6.95
CA GLY A 60 6.61 -16.04 6.25
C GLY A 60 6.89 -14.80 5.38
N LYS A 61 5.98 -13.83 5.34
CA LYS A 61 6.17 -12.58 4.58
C LYS A 61 6.84 -11.50 5.45
N ARG A 62 7.43 -10.51 4.79
CA ARG A 62 8.09 -9.37 5.45
C ARG A 62 7.23 -8.12 5.43
N LEU A 63 6.50 -7.91 4.34
CA LEU A 63 5.54 -6.84 4.14
C LEU A 63 4.35 -7.40 3.38
N VAL A 64 3.15 -7.04 3.78
CA VAL A 64 1.91 -7.43 3.08
C VAL A 64 1.12 -6.18 2.74
N MET A 65 0.73 -6.03 1.49
CA MET A 65 -0.27 -5.06 1.04
C MET A 65 -1.60 -5.79 0.84
N VAL A 66 -2.63 -5.41 1.58
CA VAL A 66 -4.01 -5.84 1.32
C VAL A 66 -4.71 -4.73 0.56
N VAL A 67 -5.20 -5.03 -0.64
CA VAL A 67 -5.95 -4.08 -1.46
C VAL A 67 -7.40 -4.50 -1.59
N TYR A 68 -8.30 -3.66 -1.09
CA TYR A 68 -9.74 -3.81 -1.26
C TYR A 68 -10.16 -3.13 -2.57
N PHE A 69 -10.80 -3.87 -3.45
CA PHE A 69 -11.10 -3.38 -4.80
C PHE A 69 -12.45 -3.88 -5.34
N ALA A 70 -13.02 -3.11 -6.25
CA ALA A 70 -14.16 -3.53 -7.06
C ALA A 70 -13.72 -3.65 -8.53
N SER A 71 -13.94 -4.81 -9.18
CA SER A 71 -13.48 -5.09 -10.56
C SER A 71 -14.00 -4.12 -11.60
N TRP A 72 -15.18 -3.52 -11.35
CA TRP A 72 -15.80 -2.51 -12.21
C TRP A 72 -15.33 -1.09 -11.97
N CYS A 73 -14.55 -0.81 -10.86
CA CYS A 73 -14.12 0.54 -10.51
C CYS A 73 -13.01 1.04 -11.45
N PRO A 74 -13.14 2.21 -12.07
CA PRO A 74 -12.11 2.77 -12.95
C PRO A 74 -10.77 3.00 -12.23
N ASN A 75 -10.80 3.51 -11.01
CA ASN A 75 -9.59 3.79 -10.22
C ASN A 75 -8.83 2.49 -9.87
N TRP A 76 -9.55 1.39 -9.60
CA TRP A 76 -8.91 0.08 -9.47
C TRP A 76 -8.26 -0.38 -10.78
N ARG A 77 -8.93 -0.16 -11.92
CA ARG A 77 -8.36 -0.51 -13.23
C ARG A 77 -7.07 0.24 -13.53
N ASN A 78 -6.93 1.46 -13.02
CA ASN A 78 -5.69 2.24 -13.11
C ASN A 78 -4.62 1.69 -12.16
N GLU A 79 -4.97 1.28 -10.94
CA GLU A 79 -4.02 0.79 -9.94
C GLU A 79 -3.58 -0.65 -10.15
N ALA A 80 -4.43 -1.52 -10.68
CA ALA A 80 -4.15 -2.95 -10.82
C ALA A 80 -2.81 -3.27 -11.52
N PRO A 81 -2.42 -2.58 -12.62
CA PRO A 81 -1.10 -2.76 -13.23
C PRO A 81 0.05 -2.38 -12.30
N VAL A 82 -0.11 -1.31 -11.51
CA VAL A 82 0.89 -0.86 -10.54
C VAL A 82 1.07 -1.90 -9.44
N ALA A 83 -0.03 -2.39 -8.86
CA ALA A 83 0.00 -3.46 -7.87
C ALA A 83 0.68 -4.74 -8.40
N ALA A 84 0.34 -5.16 -9.62
CA ALA A 84 0.96 -6.32 -10.26
C ALA A 84 2.47 -6.11 -10.48
N SER A 85 2.89 -4.94 -10.93
CA SER A 85 4.30 -4.57 -11.13
C SER A 85 5.08 -4.60 -9.82
N LEU A 86 4.55 -3.98 -8.76
CA LEU A 86 5.17 -3.99 -7.43
C LEU A 86 5.30 -5.41 -6.88
N TYR A 87 4.27 -6.25 -7.06
CA TYR A 87 4.31 -7.65 -6.64
C TYR A 87 5.43 -8.41 -7.35
N GLU A 88 5.46 -8.38 -8.68
CA GLU A 88 6.49 -9.08 -9.47
C GLU A 88 7.90 -8.63 -9.08
N LYS A 89 8.08 -7.34 -8.84
CA LYS A 89 9.38 -6.74 -8.51
C LYS A 89 9.88 -7.13 -7.12
N TYR A 90 8.97 -7.29 -6.13
CA TYR A 90 9.36 -7.42 -4.73
C TYR A 90 8.94 -8.72 -4.04
N LYS A 91 8.16 -9.61 -4.69
CA LYS A 91 7.73 -10.90 -4.10
C LYS A 91 8.90 -11.76 -3.61
N ALA A 92 10.01 -11.81 -4.36
CA ALA A 92 11.22 -12.54 -3.97
C ALA A 92 11.94 -11.90 -2.76
N ASN A 93 11.64 -10.64 -2.43
CA ASN A 93 12.18 -9.93 -1.28
C ASN A 93 11.28 -10.04 -0.04
N GLY A 94 10.12 -10.69 -0.16
CA GLY A 94 9.18 -10.93 0.92
C GLY A 94 7.96 -10.01 0.95
N LEU A 95 7.66 -9.30 -0.16
CA LEU A 95 6.37 -8.66 -0.37
C LEU A 95 5.32 -9.70 -0.70
N GLU A 96 4.16 -9.62 -0.05
CA GLU A 96 2.92 -10.25 -0.51
C GLU A 96 1.90 -9.17 -0.84
N ILE A 97 1.06 -9.43 -1.84
CA ILE A 97 -0.14 -8.65 -2.11
C ILE A 97 -1.34 -9.57 -1.99
N VAL A 98 -2.39 -9.11 -1.31
CA VAL A 98 -3.66 -9.82 -1.16
C VAL A 98 -4.77 -8.92 -1.68
N GLY A 99 -5.43 -9.33 -2.74
CA GLY A 99 -6.63 -8.65 -3.23
C GLY A 99 -7.87 -9.11 -2.45
N VAL A 100 -8.67 -8.16 -1.98
CA VAL A 100 -10.01 -8.42 -1.43
C VAL A 100 -11.04 -7.83 -2.36
N SER A 101 -11.78 -8.69 -3.05
CA SER A 101 -12.82 -8.26 -3.98
C SER A 101 -14.08 -7.85 -3.25
N GLU A 102 -14.64 -6.72 -3.68
CA GLU A 102 -15.81 -6.07 -3.12
C GLU A 102 -16.85 -5.77 -4.19
N TYR A 103 -18.12 -5.87 -3.82
CA TYR A 103 -19.25 -5.29 -4.55
C TYR A 103 -19.43 -5.77 -5.99
N GLY A 104 -18.95 -6.96 -6.31
CA GLY A 104 -19.07 -7.53 -7.65
C GLY A 104 -19.04 -9.06 -7.64
N ALA A 105 -19.78 -9.67 -8.58
CA ALA A 105 -19.86 -11.11 -8.70
C ALA A 105 -18.48 -11.74 -8.93
N VAL A 106 -18.28 -12.94 -8.41
CA VAL A 106 -17.02 -13.69 -8.54
C VAL A 106 -16.61 -13.87 -10.01
N GLU A 107 -17.58 -14.08 -10.89
CA GLU A 107 -17.38 -14.24 -12.33
C GLU A 107 -16.80 -12.97 -12.97
N ASP A 108 -17.28 -11.78 -12.56
CA ASP A 108 -16.77 -10.49 -13.05
C ASP A 108 -15.34 -10.25 -12.59
N VAL A 109 -15.02 -10.67 -11.37
CA VAL A 109 -13.65 -10.59 -10.84
C VAL A 109 -12.71 -11.53 -11.59
N ARG A 110 -13.15 -12.75 -11.88
CA ARG A 110 -12.40 -13.71 -12.72
C ARG A 110 -12.18 -13.18 -14.13
N ALA A 111 -13.21 -12.63 -14.73
CA ALA A 111 -13.15 -12.02 -16.07
C ALA A 111 -12.17 -10.82 -16.10
N PHE A 112 -12.11 -10.02 -15.01
CA PHE A 112 -11.18 -8.91 -14.90
C PHE A 112 -9.71 -9.37 -14.99
N PHE A 113 -9.34 -10.49 -14.34
CA PHE A 113 -7.99 -11.02 -14.38
C PHE A 113 -7.70 -11.88 -15.61
N GLY A 114 -8.75 -12.31 -16.33
CA GLY A 114 -8.65 -13.14 -17.55
C GLY A 114 -8.09 -14.53 -17.31
N ASP A 115 -7.72 -15.22 -18.37
CA ASP A 115 -7.31 -16.63 -18.35
C ASP A 115 -6.05 -16.92 -17.50
N LYS A 116 -5.16 -15.93 -17.35
CA LYS A 116 -3.96 -16.08 -16.54
C LYS A 116 -4.24 -16.01 -15.04
N GLY A 117 -5.41 -15.54 -14.64
CA GLY A 117 -5.77 -15.28 -13.26
C GLY A 117 -5.03 -14.12 -12.63
N ALA A 118 -5.31 -13.88 -11.35
CA ALA A 118 -4.64 -12.85 -10.57
C ALA A 118 -3.16 -13.20 -10.31
N PRO A 119 -2.23 -12.21 -10.36
CA PRO A 119 -0.80 -12.45 -10.11
C PRO A 119 -0.47 -12.76 -8.65
N TYR A 120 -1.38 -12.46 -7.72
CA TYR A 120 -1.28 -12.65 -6.28
C TYR A 120 -2.58 -13.24 -5.72
N PRO A 121 -2.63 -13.72 -4.45
CA PRO A 121 -3.85 -14.22 -3.83
C PRO A 121 -4.99 -13.19 -3.88
N VAL A 122 -6.17 -13.65 -4.29
CA VAL A 122 -7.40 -12.85 -4.26
C VAL A 122 -8.47 -13.63 -3.52
N VAL A 123 -9.18 -12.91 -2.64
CA VAL A 123 -10.33 -13.42 -1.88
C VAL A 123 -11.53 -12.52 -2.10
N THR A 124 -12.73 -12.99 -1.74
CA THR A 124 -13.99 -12.23 -1.88
C THR A 124 -14.61 -11.98 -0.51
N GLU A 125 -14.83 -10.71 -0.16
CA GLU A 125 -15.61 -10.33 1.02
C GLU A 125 -17.09 -10.15 0.65
N SER A 126 -17.40 -9.43 -0.44
CA SER A 126 -18.78 -9.16 -0.87
C SER A 126 -18.95 -9.31 -2.38
N GLU A 127 -20.13 -9.80 -2.79
CA GLU A 127 -20.44 -10.09 -4.19
C GLU A 127 -21.49 -9.11 -4.78
N ALA A 128 -22.11 -8.28 -3.94
CA ALA A 128 -23.17 -7.36 -4.36
C ALA A 128 -22.96 -5.94 -3.79
N ARG A 129 -23.40 -4.94 -4.56
CA ARG A 129 -23.31 -3.53 -4.15
C ARG A 129 -24.17 -3.19 -2.93
N GLU A 130 -25.25 -3.91 -2.74
CA GLU A 130 -26.17 -3.79 -1.62
C GLU A 130 -25.55 -4.24 -0.29
N GLU A 131 -24.44 -4.97 -0.32
CA GLU A 131 -23.71 -5.43 0.84
C GLU A 131 -22.69 -4.41 1.35
N ARG A 132 -22.47 -3.31 0.65
CA ARG A 132 -21.43 -2.31 0.94
C ARG A 132 -21.30 -1.98 2.41
N ASP A 133 -22.39 -1.59 3.05
CA ASP A 133 -22.39 -1.08 4.42
C ASP A 133 -22.21 -2.19 5.48
N LYS A 134 -22.16 -3.45 5.05
CA LYS A 134 -21.95 -4.63 5.90
C LYS A 134 -20.51 -5.14 5.87
N THR A 135 -19.67 -4.62 4.94
CA THR A 135 -18.29 -5.09 4.78
C THR A 135 -17.36 -4.55 5.87
N THR A 136 -16.31 -5.30 6.17
CA THR A 136 -15.22 -4.81 7.02
C THR A 136 -14.49 -3.65 6.35
N HIS A 137 -14.37 -3.70 5.01
CA HIS A 137 -13.86 -2.62 4.18
C HIS A 137 -14.57 -1.29 4.48
N TYR A 138 -15.90 -1.26 4.41
CA TYR A 138 -16.67 -0.05 4.71
C TYR A 138 -16.38 0.47 6.11
N SER A 139 -16.36 -0.41 7.11
CA SER A 139 -16.11 -0.06 8.50
C SER A 139 -14.73 0.58 8.70
N TYR A 140 -13.67 0.00 8.11
CA TYR A 140 -12.32 0.55 8.20
C TYR A 140 -12.19 1.89 7.47
N ARG A 141 -12.83 2.06 6.34
CA ARG A 141 -12.83 3.33 5.61
C ARG A 141 -13.43 4.47 6.43
N GLN A 142 -14.51 4.21 7.17
CA GLN A 142 -15.08 5.21 8.08
C GLN A 142 -14.05 5.64 9.15
N LEU A 143 -13.29 4.71 9.70
CA LEU A 143 -12.23 5.02 10.69
C LEU A 143 -11.06 5.81 10.09
N THR A 144 -10.76 5.62 8.82
CA THR A 144 -9.65 6.32 8.14
C THR A 144 -10.05 7.65 7.52
N GLY A 145 -11.34 8.00 7.56
CA GLY A 145 -11.88 9.24 6.99
C GLY A 145 -12.03 9.21 5.47
N ASP A 146 -12.14 8.03 4.86
CA ASP A 146 -12.43 7.90 3.43
C ASP A 146 -13.92 8.12 3.16
N THR A 147 -14.25 9.26 2.56
CA THR A 147 -15.63 9.67 2.25
C THR A 147 -16.10 9.27 0.85
N ARG A 148 -15.25 8.63 0.04
CA ARG A 148 -15.64 8.17 -1.29
C ARG A 148 -16.79 7.17 -1.21
N HIS A 149 -17.74 7.22 -2.16
CA HIS A 149 -18.93 6.36 -2.09
C HIS A 149 -18.59 4.87 -2.05
N TRP A 150 -17.73 4.40 -2.96
CA TRP A 150 -17.32 2.99 -3.04
C TRP A 150 -15.96 2.73 -2.39
N GLY A 151 -15.06 3.72 -2.31
CA GLY A 151 -13.74 3.65 -1.69
C GLY A 151 -12.81 2.60 -2.28
N SER A 152 -12.91 2.35 -3.58
CA SER A 152 -12.07 1.40 -4.31
C SER A 152 -11.12 2.18 -5.24
N PRO A 153 -9.81 1.86 -5.26
CA PRO A 153 -9.12 0.97 -4.32
C PRO A 153 -8.95 1.57 -2.92
N TRP A 154 -8.71 0.71 -1.93
CA TRP A 154 -8.30 1.09 -0.58
C TRP A 154 -7.21 0.12 -0.12
N ASN A 155 -6.05 0.64 0.28
CA ASN A 155 -4.87 -0.16 0.53
C ASN A 155 -4.44 -0.09 1.99
N ILE A 156 -4.04 -1.23 2.56
CA ILE A 156 -3.46 -1.33 3.89
C ILE A 156 -2.14 -2.12 3.81
N PHE A 157 -1.11 -1.63 4.53
CA PHE A 157 0.18 -2.28 4.62
C PHE A 157 0.40 -2.82 6.03
N LEU A 158 0.77 -4.10 6.11
CA LEU A 158 1.01 -4.85 7.33
C LEU A 158 2.45 -5.33 7.37
N GLU A 159 3.08 -5.23 8.55
CA GLU A 159 4.39 -5.82 8.82
C GLU A 159 4.19 -7.09 9.66
N PRO A 160 4.25 -8.30 9.08
CA PRO A 160 3.92 -9.55 9.78
C PRO A 160 4.70 -9.78 11.08
N SER A 161 5.94 -9.28 11.16
CA SER A 161 6.75 -9.36 12.39
C SER A 161 6.21 -8.55 13.58
N LYS A 162 5.31 -7.59 13.29
CA LYS A 162 4.70 -6.70 14.29
C LYS A 162 3.27 -7.12 14.65
N LEU A 163 2.69 -8.10 13.93
CA LEU A 163 1.32 -8.52 14.16
C LEU A 163 1.16 -9.31 15.45
N GLN A 164 0.04 -9.11 16.13
CA GLN A 164 -0.35 -9.89 17.29
C GLN A 164 -0.60 -11.36 16.90
N LYS A 165 0.03 -12.29 17.62
CA LYS A 165 -0.04 -13.72 17.31
C LYS A 165 -1.35 -14.38 17.75
N LYS A 166 -2.09 -13.76 18.66
CA LYS A 166 -3.33 -14.28 19.24
C LYS A 166 -4.40 -13.19 19.29
N GLY A 167 -5.66 -13.61 19.35
CA GLY A 167 -6.82 -12.72 19.38
C GLY A 167 -7.24 -12.27 17.97
N ASP A 168 -8.34 -11.54 17.89
CA ASP A 168 -8.92 -11.10 16.60
C ASP A 168 -8.18 -9.92 16.00
N VAL A 169 -7.65 -9.00 16.84
CA VAL A 169 -6.91 -7.83 16.37
C VAL A 169 -5.50 -8.26 15.97
N LEU A 170 -5.15 -8.00 14.72
CA LEU A 170 -3.80 -8.22 14.19
C LEU A 170 -2.85 -7.09 14.53
N THR A 171 -3.33 -5.85 14.41
CA THR A 171 -2.56 -4.64 14.71
C THR A 171 -3.48 -3.49 15.06
N GLU A 172 -3.05 -2.61 15.97
CA GLU A 172 -3.77 -1.41 16.32
C GLU A 172 -3.63 -0.32 15.27
N THR A 173 -2.43 -0.19 14.69
CA THR A 173 -2.11 0.80 13.67
C THR A 173 -1.64 0.12 12.39
N ALA A 174 -1.91 0.75 11.25
CA ALA A 174 -1.39 0.33 9.95
C ALA A 174 -1.20 1.52 9.02
N TRP A 175 -0.42 1.32 7.96
CA TRP A 175 -0.26 2.30 6.89
C TRP A 175 -1.36 2.12 5.87
N ILE A 176 -2.05 3.22 5.52
CA ILE A 176 -3.26 3.22 4.70
C ILE A 176 -3.10 4.17 3.52
N VAL A 177 -3.67 3.79 2.37
CA VAL A 177 -3.90 4.69 1.23
C VAL A 177 -5.40 4.67 0.92
N ASN A 178 -6.07 5.81 1.14
CA ASN A 178 -7.51 5.99 0.87
C ASN A 178 -7.73 6.36 -0.61
N GLY A 179 -7.23 5.56 -1.53
CA GLY A 179 -7.27 5.86 -2.97
C GLY A 179 -6.26 5.06 -3.76
N GLU A 180 -6.02 5.53 -4.99
CA GLU A 180 -4.97 5.00 -5.84
C GLU A 180 -3.58 5.28 -5.25
N LEU A 181 -2.65 4.34 -5.46
CA LEU A 181 -1.27 4.45 -5.02
C LEU A 181 -0.53 5.56 -5.78
N ILE A 182 0.19 6.41 -5.06
CA ILE A 182 1.27 7.23 -5.64
C ILE A 182 2.48 6.28 -5.76
N GLU A 183 2.68 5.72 -6.95
CA GLU A 183 3.61 4.60 -7.18
C GLU A 183 5.01 4.85 -6.59
N ALA A 184 5.59 6.04 -6.84
CA ALA A 184 6.93 6.36 -6.34
C ALA A 184 7.02 6.37 -4.81
N ASP A 185 6.00 6.89 -4.13
CA ASP A 185 5.97 6.97 -2.67
C ASP A 185 5.81 5.58 -2.05
N VAL A 186 4.91 4.77 -2.63
CA VAL A 186 4.66 3.40 -2.16
C VAL A 186 5.84 2.49 -2.48
N GLU A 187 6.46 2.61 -3.65
CA GLU A 187 7.66 1.85 -3.97
C GLU A 187 8.80 2.16 -2.99
N LYS A 188 9.03 3.44 -2.69
CA LYS A 188 10.01 3.85 -1.68
C LYS A 188 9.70 3.22 -0.33
N PHE A 189 8.44 3.29 0.13
CA PHE A 189 8.00 2.68 1.38
C PHE A 189 8.25 1.16 1.40
N ILE A 190 7.91 0.44 0.32
CA ILE A 190 8.15 -1.00 0.19
C ILE A 190 9.65 -1.30 0.32
N ARG A 191 10.50 -0.58 -0.41
CA ARG A 191 11.96 -0.76 -0.36
C ARG A 191 12.54 -0.55 1.04
N GLU A 192 12.11 0.51 1.72
CA GLU A 192 12.51 0.81 3.09
C GLU A 192 12.10 -0.32 4.06
N ARG A 193 10.85 -0.78 4.01
CA ARG A 193 10.33 -1.86 4.87
C ARG A 193 10.97 -3.22 4.57
N LEU A 194 11.34 -3.48 3.35
CA LEU A 194 12.09 -4.66 2.96
C LEU A 194 13.60 -4.53 3.20
N GLY A 195 14.11 -3.36 3.63
CA GLY A 195 15.52 -3.11 3.91
C GLY A 195 16.41 -3.20 2.67
N LEU A 196 15.89 -2.82 1.49
CA LEU A 196 16.62 -2.92 0.23
C LEU A 196 17.60 -1.77 0.04
N ASP A 197 17.25 -0.56 0.49
CA ASP A 197 18.11 0.62 0.34
C ASP A 197 19.42 0.48 1.13
N ALA A 198 19.38 -0.14 2.31
CA ALA A 198 20.58 -0.42 3.10
C ALA A 198 21.50 -1.48 2.44
N LYS A 199 20.94 -2.41 1.66
CA LYS A 199 21.71 -3.40 0.91
C LYS A 199 22.39 -2.77 -0.31
N ASP A 200 21.67 -1.91 -1.01
CA ASP A 200 22.22 -1.19 -2.18
C ASP A 200 23.38 -0.29 -1.77
N ALA A 201 23.28 0.45 -0.68
CA ALA A 201 24.35 1.27 -0.12
C ALA A 201 25.60 0.44 0.25
N LYS A 202 25.42 -0.73 0.89
CA LYS A 202 26.54 -1.63 1.22
C LYS A 202 27.19 -2.23 -0.03
N THR A 203 26.42 -2.55 -1.05
CA THR A 203 26.92 -3.10 -2.32
C THR A 203 27.72 -2.04 -3.07
N GLN A 204 27.21 -0.81 -3.15
CA GLN A 204 27.93 0.30 -3.78
C GLN A 204 29.25 0.61 -3.06
N HIS A 205 29.26 0.61 -1.72
CA HIS A 205 30.49 0.83 -0.95
C HIS A 205 31.53 -0.27 -1.17
N LYS A 206 31.09 -1.52 -1.30
CA LYS A 206 31.97 -2.67 -1.62
C LYS A 206 32.58 -2.56 -3.04
N VAL A 207 31.80 -2.14 -4.03
CA VAL A 207 32.26 -1.94 -5.41
C VAL A 207 33.24 -0.79 -5.50
N LEU A 208 32.98 0.33 -4.82
CA LEU A 208 33.89 1.48 -4.75
C LEU A 208 35.24 1.09 -4.11
N ASN A 209 35.23 0.33 -3.03
CA ASN A 209 36.46 -0.14 -2.37
C ASN A 209 37.26 -1.14 -3.25
N LEU A 210 36.58 -1.99 -4.02
CA LEU A 210 37.24 -2.89 -4.98
C LEU A 210 37.93 -2.12 -6.11
N ASN A 211 37.30 -1.07 -6.63
CA ASN A 211 37.87 -0.21 -7.66
C ASN A 211 39.06 0.64 -7.18
N GLN A 212 39.11 0.96 -5.88
CA GLN A 212 40.26 1.67 -5.28
C GLN A 212 41.47 0.77 -5.03
N THR A 213 41.29 -0.55 -5.02
CA THR A 213 42.39 -1.53 -4.79
C THR A 213 43.11 -1.95 -6.08
N ILE A 214 42.63 -1.50 -7.25
CA ILE A 214 43.30 -1.73 -8.52
C ILE A 214 44.41 -0.70 -8.66
N THR A 215 45.62 -1.08 -8.22
CA THR A 215 46.84 -0.29 -8.38
C THR A 215 47.13 -0.08 -9.88
N PRO A 216 47.38 1.16 -10.32
CA PRO A 216 47.74 1.37 -11.73
C PRO A 216 49.06 0.65 -12.07
N CYS A 217 49.08 -0.10 -13.16
CA CYS A 217 50.31 -0.65 -13.73
C CYS A 217 51.35 0.46 -13.90
N LYS A 218 52.49 0.33 -13.20
CA LYS A 218 53.65 1.17 -13.48
C LYS A 218 54.10 0.94 -14.92
N GLN A 219 54.02 1.97 -15.74
CA GLN A 219 54.72 2.01 -17.02
C GLN A 219 56.23 2.03 -16.73
N GLN A 220 56.91 1.01 -17.18
CA GLN A 220 58.36 1.02 -17.35
C GLN A 220 58.72 1.53 -18.76
#